data_4f307c10f0e347167e2fa4d9bff9bab3
#
_entry.id   4f307c10f0e347167e2fa4d9bff9bab3
#
_cell.length_a   1.000
_cell.length_b   1.000
_cell.length_c   1.000
_cell.angle_alpha   90.00
_cell.angle_beta   90.00
_cell.angle_gamma   90.00
#
_symmetry.space_group_name_H-M   'P 1'
#
loop_
_entity.id
_entity.type
_entity.pdbx_description
1 polymer ?
#
loop_
_entity_poly.entity_id
_entity_poly.type
_entity_poly.pdbx_seq_one_letter_code
_entity_poly.pdbx_strand_id
1 'polypeptide(L)' 'MKRYELTINKGRRTPQEHKIMRANNIGSLVGTAQDMMEEDYNICTITIMGPTYKEYEVVSR' A
#
# COMPACT_ATOMS: atom_id res chain seq x y z
N MET A 1 2.44 15.92 -8.58
CA MET A 1 1.90 14.63 -8.11
C MET A 1 1.75 14.63 -6.60
N LYS A 2 0.75 13.94 -6.10
CA LYS A 2 0.49 13.82 -4.67
C LYS A 2 1.40 12.74 -4.06
N ARG A 3 1.82 12.98 -2.83
CA ARG A 3 2.65 12.04 -2.08
C ARG A 3 1.76 11.11 -1.25
N TYR A 4 2.02 9.81 -1.36
CA TYR A 4 1.32 8.78 -0.60
C TYR A 4 2.33 7.92 0.15
N GLU A 5 1.91 7.42 1.31
CA GLU A 5 2.72 6.51 2.11
C GLU A 5 2.04 5.15 2.15
N LEU A 6 2.77 4.11 1.77
CA LEU A 6 2.29 2.74 1.79
C LEU A 6 2.90 2.01 2.97
N THR A 7 2.05 1.36 3.77
CA THR A 7 2.48 0.48 4.86
C THR A 7 2.17 -0.95 4.45
N ILE A 8 3.21 -1.77 4.33
CA ILE A 8 3.12 -3.15 3.88
C ILE A 8 3.32 -4.08 5.07
N ASN A 9 2.29 -4.87 5.38
CA ASN A 9 2.31 -5.85 6.46
C ASN A 9 2.49 -7.24 5.91
N LYS A 10 3.55 -7.94 6.37
CA LYS A 10 3.85 -9.32 5.97
C LYS A 10 3.65 -10.33 7.10
N GLY A 11 2.94 -9.95 8.15
CA GLY A 11 2.67 -10.81 9.29
C GLY A 11 3.20 -10.23 10.60
N ARG A 12 2.81 -10.89 11.72
CA ARG A 12 3.08 -10.35 13.06
C ARG A 12 4.55 -10.30 13.44
N ARG A 13 5.38 -11.21 12.90
CA ARG A 13 6.80 -11.33 13.25
C ARG A 13 7.71 -10.56 12.32
N THR A 14 7.18 -10.05 11.23
CA THR A 14 7.94 -9.31 10.23
C THR A 14 7.70 -7.82 10.43
N PRO A 15 8.75 -6.98 10.49
CA PRO A 15 8.57 -5.54 10.56
C PRO A 15 7.76 -5.02 9.37
N GLN A 16 6.94 -4.01 9.60
CA GLN A 16 6.22 -3.34 8.53
C GLN A 16 7.20 -2.62 7.62
N GLU A 17 6.96 -2.70 6.33
CA GLU A 17 7.71 -1.93 5.35
C GLU A 17 6.94 -0.66 5.02
N HIS A 18 7.65 0.44 4.86
CA HIS A 18 7.08 1.73 4.49
C HIS A 18 7.70 2.18 3.18
N LYS A 19 6.84 2.58 2.24
CA LYS A 19 7.29 3.14 0.97
C LYS A 19 6.58 4.46 0.72
N ILE A 20 7.30 5.41 0.15
CA ILE A 20 6.72 6.66 -0.29
C ILE A 20 6.60 6.61 -1.81
N MET A 21 5.39 6.82 -2.31
CA MET A 21 5.12 6.82 -3.74
C MET A 21 4.36 8.08 -4.13
N ARG A 22 4.57 8.52 -5.35
CA ARG A 22 3.88 9.69 -5.90
C ARG A 22 2.95 9.27 -7.02
N ALA A 23 1.75 9.81 -7.02
CA ALA A 23 0.75 9.53 -8.04
C ALA A 23 -0.22 10.70 -8.16
N ASN A 24 -0.94 10.76 -9.26
CA ASN A 24 -1.96 11.78 -9.46
C ASN A 24 -3.22 11.49 -8.65
N ASN A 25 -3.51 10.22 -8.42
CA ASN A 25 -4.67 9.80 -7.64
C ASN A 25 -4.40 8.46 -6.96
N ILE A 26 -5.25 8.12 -5.99
CA ILE A 26 -5.10 6.89 -5.22
C ILE A 26 -5.39 5.63 -6.03
N GLY A 27 -6.24 5.72 -7.04
CA GLY A 27 -6.61 4.56 -7.88
C GLY A 27 -5.40 3.90 -8.53
N SER A 28 -4.44 4.70 -8.99
CA SER A 28 -3.19 4.18 -9.58
C SER A 28 -2.39 3.37 -8.58
N LEU A 29 -2.35 3.81 -7.33
CA LEU A 29 -1.61 3.13 -6.28
C LEU A 29 -2.32 1.87 -5.80
N VAL A 30 -3.64 1.84 -5.80
CA VAL A 30 -4.41 0.64 -5.46
C VAL A 30 -4.05 -0.48 -6.42
N GLY A 31 -4.03 -0.21 -7.72
CA GLY A 31 -3.60 -1.20 -8.71
C GLY A 31 -2.19 -1.71 -8.48
N THR A 32 -1.26 -0.80 -8.22
CA THR A 32 0.14 -1.14 -7.92
C THR A 32 0.23 -2.03 -6.67
N ALA A 33 -0.50 -1.66 -5.61
CA ALA A 33 -0.50 -2.42 -4.37
C ALA A 33 -1.08 -3.83 -4.58
N GLN A 34 -2.14 -3.95 -5.37
CA GLN A 34 -2.71 -5.26 -5.69
C GLN A 34 -1.73 -6.14 -6.47
N ASP A 35 -0.98 -5.56 -7.40
CA ASP A 35 0.07 -6.28 -8.12
C ASP A 35 1.16 -6.77 -7.16
N MET A 36 1.56 -5.95 -6.19
CA MET A 36 2.52 -6.35 -5.17
C MET A 36 2.01 -7.52 -4.34
N MET A 37 0.73 -7.52 -3.97
CA MET A 37 0.10 -8.61 -3.22
C MET A 37 0.03 -9.90 -4.03
N GLU A 38 -0.15 -9.82 -5.33
CA GLU A 38 -0.12 -10.99 -6.21
C GLU A 38 1.28 -11.58 -6.35
N GLU A 39 2.31 -10.74 -6.38
CA GLU A 39 3.70 -11.17 -6.53
C GLU A 39 4.30 -11.73 -5.24
N ASP A 40 3.83 -11.26 -4.10
CA ASP A 40 4.36 -11.67 -2.79
C ASP A 40 3.22 -12.16 -1.89
N TYR A 41 3.09 -13.46 -1.77
CA TYR A 41 2.06 -14.10 -0.94
C TYR A 41 2.25 -13.85 0.55
N ASN A 42 3.40 -13.36 0.98
CA ASN A 42 3.64 -13.05 2.38
C ASN A 42 2.97 -11.74 2.80
N ILE A 43 2.61 -10.89 1.85
CA ILE A 43 1.92 -9.65 2.16
C ILE A 43 0.50 -9.95 2.62
N CYS A 44 0.19 -9.55 3.86
CA CYS A 44 -1.15 -9.70 4.45
C CYS A 44 -2.04 -8.52 4.09
N THR A 45 -1.54 -7.31 4.27
CA THR A 45 -2.29 -6.08 4.00
C THR A 45 -1.36 -4.99 3.50
N ILE A 46 -1.92 -4.07 2.71
CA ILE A 46 -1.25 -2.83 2.34
C ILE A 46 -2.20 -1.69 2.66
N THR A 47 -1.73 -0.72 3.43
CA THR A 47 -2.48 0.48 3.77
C THR A 47 -1.85 1.67 3.06
N ILE A 48 -2.67 2.49 2.41
CA ILE A 48 -2.22 3.70 1.73
C ILE A 48 -2.72 4.91 2.49
N MET A 49 -1.82 5.77 2.92
CA MET A 49 -2.17 7.04 3.56
C MET A 49 -1.92 8.18 2.57
N GLY A 50 -2.95 8.94 2.31
CA GLY A 50 -2.90 10.07 1.39
C GLY A 50 -2.45 11.37 2.04
N PRO A 51 -2.32 12.46 1.22
CA PRO A 51 -1.86 13.76 1.72
C PRO A 51 -2.78 14.39 2.77
N THR A 52 -4.04 13.95 2.84
CA THR A 52 -5.02 14.44 3.82
C THR A 52 -5.14 13.54 5.04
N TYR A 53 -4.16 12.65 5.25
CA TYR A 53 -4.10 11.68 6.36
C TYR A 53 -5.26 10.67 6.40
N LYS A 54 -5.94 10.48 5.28
CA LYS A 54 -6.92 9.39 5.15
C LYS A 54 -6.20 8.09 4.84
N GLU A 55 -6.58 7.03 5.54
CA GLU A 55 -6.04 5.70 5.32
C GLU A 55 -7.01 4.85 4.50
N TYR A 56 -6.45 4.10 3.58
CA TYR A 56 -7.19 3.17 2.72
C TYR A 56 -6.54 1.81 2.80
N GLU A 57 -7.31 0.80 3.18
CA GLU A 57 -6.83 -0.56 3.17
C GLU A 57 -7.03 -1.16 1.78
N VAL A 58 -5.97 -1.71 1.21
CA VAL A 58 -6.03 -2.33 -0.12
C VAL A 58 -6.50 -3.77 0.03
N VAL A 59 -7.53 -4.12 -0.75
CA VAL A 59 -8.07 -5.48 -0.80
C VAL A 59 -7.45 -6.18 -2.02
N SER A 60 -6.99 -7.42 -1.83
CA SER A 60 -6.46 -8.21 -2.95
C SER A 60 -7.54 -8.50 -3.98
N ARG A 61 -7.11 -8.64 -5.22
CA ARG A 61 -8.00 -8.98 -6.33
C ARG A 61 -8.65 -10.36 -6.17
#